data_7f0163c50b1d99a28827c48efc57215f
#
_entry.id   7f0163c50b1d99a28827c48efc57215f
#
_cell.length_a   1.000
_cell.length_b   1.000
_cell.length_c   1.000
_cell.angle_alpha   90.00
_cell.angle_beta   90.00
_cell.angle_gamma   90.00
#
_symmetry.space_group_name_H-M   'P 1'
#
loop_
_entity.id
_entity.type
_entity.pdbx_description
1 polymer ?
#
loop_
_entity_poly.entity_id
_entity_poly.type
_entity_poly.pdbx_seq_one_letter_code
_entity_poly.pdbx_strand_id
1 'polypeptide(L)'
;MGLPLTEFTMADLFKTKDYVTGIIGKWHLGAHQSLRPNNRGFDHFFGHLTGGHRYLPEELTLKDETQVKAHNQAYRTKILRNADRVEIDDYLTDEFSNEAINFIENNSNKPFFLYLPYNAPHGPIQAPEKYVSRFPNIENPLRKTYAGMISSMDDGVGRILAKLKEEDIYDNTIVFFLSDNGAPKKRWTEKNGANAPFSGFKGSDLGEGGIRTPFFMQWPNKIERKTTYHNPVSSFDIFATLKSIINPDLELPNQIHGKNILPYLSGEKEGMPHENLFWKINGDFKIINNDTIKGKDRFAIRHKNYKMIVDKDGNNFLYDLDSDISEKNNIAFDFPEMTNELRKKINEWNKKTIDPIFLGLSNNELYNKLNPDRFKF
;
A
#
# COMPACT_ATOMS: atom_id res chain seq x y z
N MET A 1 -10.55 3.23 -14.81
CA MET A 1 -10.65 3.01 -13.35
C MET A 1 -9.62 3.89 -12.67
N GLY A 2 -9.97 4.50 -11.55
CA GLY A 2 -9.05 5.31 -10.76
C GLY A 2 -9.75 5.93 -9.56
N LEU A 3 -9.00 6.66 -8.75
CA LEU A 3 -9.52 7.36 -7.58
C LEU A 3 -10.49 8.46 -8.02
N PRO A 4 -11.76 8.47 -7.55
CA PRO A 4 -12.72 9.50 -7.90
C PRO A 4 -12.19 10.92 -7.64
N LEU A 5 -12.57 11.89 -8.49
CA LEU A 5 -12.12 13.27 -8.34
C LEU A 5 -12.68 13.96 -7.09
N THR A 6 -13.73 13.39 -6.49
CA THR A 6 -14.32 13.84 -5.23
C THR A 6 -13.48 13.49 -4.00
N GLU A 7 -12.52 12.56 -4.14
CA GLU A 7 -11.69 12.15 -3.03
C GLU A 7 -10.55 13.14 -2.77
N PHE A 8 -10.45 13.57 -1.53
CA PHE A 8 -9.39 14.46 -1.06
C PHE A 8 -8.12 13.65 -0.75
N THR A 9 -7.01 14.00 -1.38
CA THR A 9 -5.74 13.28 -1.26
C THR A 9 -4.85 13.84 -0.16
N MET A 10 -3.78 13.09 0.21
CA MET A 10 -2.72 13.66 1.07
C MET A 10 -2.05 14.87 0.42
N ALA A 11 -1.83 14.86 -0.90
CA ALA A 11 -1.25 16.01 -1.58
C ALA A 11 -2.14 17.26 -1.44
N ASP A 12 -3.47 17.10 -1.59
CA ASP A 12 -4.41 18.21 -1.36
C ASP A 12 -4.32 18.75 0.08
N LEU A 13 -4.16 17.88 1.09
CA LEU A 13 -3.95 18.27 2.48
C LEU A 13 -2.73 19.19 2.62
N PHE A 14 -1.59 18.79 2.09
CA PHE A 14 -0.36 19.55 2.19
C PHE A 14 -0.43 20.87 1.40
N LYS A 15 -1.14 20.89 0.28
CA LYS A 15 -1.42 22.10 -0.49
C LYS A 15 -2.20 23.17 0.30
N THR A 16 -3.01 22.78 1.29
CA THR A 16 -3.71 23.75 2.15
C THR A 16 -2.77 24.61 3.00
N LYS A 17 -1.47 24.27 3.06
CA LYS A 17 -0.42 24.93 3.83
C LYS A 17 0.83 25.21 2.99
N ASP A 18 0.67 25.36 1.69
CA ASP A 18 1.69 25.78 0.72
C ASP A 18 2.92 24.87 0.66
N TYR A 19 2.79 23.57 1.01
CA TYR A 19 3.84 22.61 0.83
C TYR A 19 4.09 22.32 -0.65
N VAL A 20 5.36 22.17 -1.02
CA VAL A 20 5.74 21.56 -2.31
C VAL A 20 5.46 20.07 -2.24
N THR A 21 4.73 19.52 -3.23
CA THR A 21 4.27 18.13 -3.20
C THR A 21 4.89 17.32 -4.33
N GLY A 22 5.52 16.20 -3.99
CA GLY A 22 6.14 15.27 -4.94
C GLY A 22 5.62 13.86 -4.78
N ILE A 23 5.51 13.14 -5.89
CA ILE A 23 5.36 11.69 -5.92
C ILE A 23 6.38 11.08 -6.86
N ILE A 24 7.13 10.09 -6.38
CA ILE A 24 8.17 9.40 -7.12
C ILE A 24 7.93 7.91 -7.01
N GLY A 25 7.58 7.24 -8.13
CA GLY A 25 7.31 5.81 -8.15
C GLY A 25 5.97 5.42 -8.77
N LYS A 26 5.32 4.43 -8.17
CA LYS A 26 4.06 3.83 -8.63
C LYS A 26 2.86 4.69 -8.25
N TRP A 27 2.02 5.06 -9.22
CA TRP A 27 0.75 5.74 -8.98
C TRP A 27 -0.42 4.79 -8.70
N HIS A 28 -0.80 3.97 -9.66
CA HIS A 28 -1.86 2.95 -9.63
C HIS A 28 -3.28 3.46 -9.28
N LEU A 29 -3.53 4.77 -9.32
CA LEU A 29 -4.82 5.38 -9.00
C LEU A 29 -5.52 6.02 -10.21
N GLY A 30 -5.15 5.58 -11.42
CA GLY A 30 -5.78 5.99 -12.69
C GLY A 30 -4.79 6.55 -13.70
N ALA A 31 -4.88 6.05 -14.94
CA ALA A 31 -4.00 6.45 -16.03
C ALA A 31 -4.59 7.58 -16.88
N HIS A 32 -5.91 7.82 -16.81
CA HIS A 32 -6.55 8.94 -17.52
C HIS A 32 -5.95 10.28 -17.06
N GLN A 33 -5.80 11.24 -17.96
CA GLN A 33 -5.14 12.50 -17.70
C GLN A 33 -5.65 13.21 -16.43
N SER A 34 -6.97 13.30 -16.24
CA SER A 34 -7.58 13.92 -15.06
C SER A 34 -7.29 13.22 -13.73
N LEU A 35 -6.82 11.95 -13.79
CA LEU A 35 -6.54 11.12 -12.62
C LEU A 35 -5.04 10.98 -12.33
N ARG A 36 -4.17 11.58 -13.18
CA ARG A 36 -2.71 11.52 -12.99
C ARG A 36 -2.28 12.38 -11.81
N PRO A 37 -1.12 12.10 -11.21
CA PRO A 37 -0.64 12.78 -10.01
C PRO A 37 -0.70 14.31 -10.07
N ASN A 38 -0.27 14.91 -11.17
CA ASN A 38 -0.25 16.36 -11.32
C ASN A 38 -1.66 17.00 -11.32
N ASN A 39 -2.72 16.23 -11.60
CA ASN A 39 -4.12 16.66 -11.47
C ASN A 39 -4.76 16.21 -10.14
N ARG A 40 -3.96 15.66 -9.22
CA ARG A 40 -4.36 15.13 -7.92
C ARG A 40 -3.49 15.70 -6.79
N GLY A 41 -3.08 16.98 -6.93
CA GLY A 41 -2.42 17.75 -5.90
C GLY A 41 -0.89 17.66 -5.87
N PHE A 42 -0.24 16.90 -6.77
CA PHE A 42 1.22 16.80 -6.81
C PHE A 42 1.83 17.79 -7.83
N ASP A 43 2.81 18.59 -7.38
CA ASP A 43 3.59 19.49 -8.23
C ASP A 43 4.60 18.75 -9.08
N HIS A 44 5.19 17.69 -8.51
CA HIS A 44 6.21 16.88 -9.15
C HIS A 44 5.77 15.41 -9.21
N PHE A 45 5.92 14.81 -10.38
CA PHE A 45 5.71 13.38 -10.60
C PHE A 45 6.88 12.79 -11.40
N PHE A 46 7.48 11.73 -10.87
CA PHE A 46 8.41 10.87 -11.62
C PHE A 46 8.05 9.41 -11.36
N GLY A 47 7.61 8.68 -12.39
CA GLY A 47 7.18 7.30 -12.16
C GLY A 47 6.29 6.70 -13.24
N HIS A 48 5.50 5.70 -12.85
CA HIS A 48 4.60 4.99 -13.74
C HIS A 48 3.17 4.92 -13.20
N LEU A 49 2.19 4.81 -14.10
CA LEU A 49 0.76 4.87 -13.78
C LEU A 49 0.15 3.50 -13.44
N THR A 50 0.84 2.41 -13.78
CA THR A 50 0.33 1.04 -13.72
C THR A 50 0.57 0.36 -12.37
N GLY A 51 -0.07 -0.81 -12.15
CA GLY A 51 0.06 -1.57 -10.90
C GLY A 51 1.40 -2.27 -10.71
N GLY A 52 2.21 -2.42 -11.77
CA GLY A 52 3.57 -2.95 -11.77
C GLY A 52 4.34 -2.38 -12.96
N HIS A 53 5.66 -2.58 -12.95
CA HIS A 53 6.54 -2.08 -14.01
C HIS A 53 7.79 -2.94 -14.12
N ARG A 54 8.46 -2.92 -15.29
CA ARG A 54 9.80 -3.45 -15.49
C ARG A 54 10.82 -2.54 -14.83
N TYR A 55 11.96 -3.11 -14.45
CA TYR A 55 12.98 -2.40 -13.66
C TYR A 55 14.24 -2.03 -14.44
N LEU A 56 14.47 -2.72 -15.57
CA LEU A 56 15.70 -2.56 -16.36
C LEU A 56 15.44 -1.63 -17.56
N PRO A 57 16.29 -0.65 -17.83
CA PRO A 57 16.10 0.36 -18.88
C PRO A 57 15.81 -0.25 -20.26
N GLU A 58 16.55 -1.29 -20.64
CA GLU A 58 16.42 -1.98 -21.93
C GLU A 58 15.06 -2.69 -22.13
N GLU A 59 14.31 -2.89 -21.07
CA GLU A 59 12.98 -3.49 -21.14
C GLU A 59 11.85 -2.46 -21.30
N LEU A 60 12.15 -1.16 -21.16
CA LEU A 60 11.19 -0.07 -21.30
C LEU A 60 11.04 0.33 -22.78
N THR A 61 10.54 -0.58 -23.58
CA THR A 61 10.54 -0.54 -25.05
C THR A 61 9.32 0.13 -25.67
N LEU A 62 8.26 0.42 -24.89
CA LEU A 62 7.05 1.05 -25.38
C LEU A 62 7.02 2.53 -25.02
N LYS A 63 6.77 3.38 -26.01
CA LYS A 63 6.73 4.83 -25.81
C LYS A 63 5.70 5.23 -24.75
N ASP A 64 4.47 4.74 -24.89
CA ASP A 64 3.36 5.07 -24.01
C ASP A 64 2.23 4.01 -24.07
N GLU A 65 1.13 4.29 -23.38
CA GLU A 65 -0.04 3.41 -23.32
C GLU A 65 -0.73 3.17 -24.67
N THR A 66 -0.53 4.01 -25.68
CA THR A 66 -1.13 3.85 -27.01
C THR A 66 -0.59 2.63 -27.74
N GLN A 67 0.63 2.20 -27.37
CA GLN A 67 1.28 1.02 -27.93
C GLN A 67 0.94 -0.28 -27.18
N VAL A 68 0.20 -0.20 -26.06
CA VAL A 68 -0.13 -1.35 -25.22
C VAL A 68 -1.28 -2.13 -25.85
N LYS A 69 -1.03 -3.38 -26.24
CA LYS A 69 -2.01 -4.31 -26.83
C LYS A 69 -2.46 -5.40 -25.84
N ALA A 70 -1.70 -5.63 -24.78
CA ALA A 70 -1.99 -6.63 -23.75
C ALA A 70 -1.59 -6.10 -22.37
N HIS A 71 -2.27 -6.54 -21.32
CA HIS A 71 -2.10 -6.03 -19.96
C HIS A 71 -0.62 -6.03 -19.47
N ASN A 72 0.11 -7.10 -19.72
CA ASN A 72 1.52 -7.23 -19.30
C ASN A 72 2.47 -6.30 -20.08
N GLN A 73 2.06 -5.77 -21.24
CA GLN A 73 2.86 -4.81 -22.01
C GLN A 73 2.86 -3.43 -21.35
N ALA A 74 1.83 -3.08 -20.60
CA ALA A 74 1.79 -1.81 -19.86
C ALA A 74 2.97 -1.63 -18.89
N TYR A 75 3.62 -2.72 -18.49
CA TYR A 75 4.82 -2.71 -17.64
C TYR A 75 6.12 -2.33 -18.39
N ARG A 76 6.05 -2.07 -19.69
CA ARG A 76 7.18 -1.78 -20.56
C ARG A 76 7.14 -0.36 -21.12
N THR A 77 6.20 0.47 -20.66
CA THR A 77 6.14 1.87 -21.08
C THR A 77 7.30 2.67 -20.47
N LYS A 78 7.76 3.71 -21.17
CA LYS A 78 8.73 4.66 -20.60
C LYS A 78 8.17 5.36 -19.37
N ILE A 79 9.06 5.80 -18.50
CA ILE A 79 8.71 6.51 -17.26
C ILE A 79 8.15 7.90 -17.62
N LEU A 80 7.29 8.43 -16.76
CA LEU A 80 6.81 9.80 -16.84
C LEU A 80 7.60 10.70 -15.89
N ARG A 81 7.99 11.87 -16.40
CA ARG A 81 8.34 13.04 -15.59
C ARG A 81 7.25 14.09 -15.83
N ASN A 82 6.39 14.28 -14.86
CA ASN A 82 5.13 15.01 -15.02
C ASN A 82 4.28 14.48 -16.18
N ALA A 83 4.16 15.22 -17.29
CA ALA A 83 3.43 14.81 -18.48
C ALA A 83 4.32 14.11 -19.54
N ASP A 84 5.64 14.26 -19.45
CA ASP A 84 6.57 13.84 -20.47
C ASP A 84 7.11 12.44 -20.25
N ARG A 85 7.27 11.68 -21.34
CA ARG A 85 7.94 10.38 -21.31
C ARG A 85 9.45 10.58 -21.37
N VAL A 86 10.15 9.95 -20.43
CA VAL A 86 11.60 10.05 -20.31
C VAL A 86 12.26 8.68 -20.35
N GLU A 87 13.49 8.65 -20.84
CA GLU A 87 14.38 7.50 -20.70
C GLU A 87 14.95 7.47 -19.28
N ILE A 88 15.35 6.30 -18.84
CA ILE A 88 16.15 6.09 -17.65
C ILE A 88 17.41 5.32 -18.03
N ASP A 89 18.49 5.57 -17.33
CA ASP A 89 19.80 5.01 -17.65
C ASP A 89 20.24 3.91 -16.68
N ASP A 90 19.62 3.81 -15.49
CA ASP A 90 19.94 2.83 -14.45
C ASP A 90 18.70 2.05 -14.00
N TYR A 91 18.90 1.15 -13.09
CA TYR A 91 17.87 0.34 -12.45
C TYR A 91 16.78 1.20 -11.81
N LEU A 92 15.51 0.96 -12.13
CA LEU A 92 14.39 1.85 -11.80
C LEU A 92 14.27 2.16 -10.30
N THR A 93 14.62 1.22 -9.42
CA THR A 93 14.61 1.45 -7.96
C THR A 93 15.67 2.49 -7.56
N ASP A 94 16.85 2.44 -8.20
CA ASP A 94 17.92 3.41 -7.98
C ASP A 94 17.54 4.77 -8.54
N GLU A 95 16.90 4.81 -9.73
CA GLU A 95 16.38 6.04 -10.33
C GLU A 95 15.36 6.74 -9.44
N PHE A 96 14.42 5.99 -8.83
CA PHE A 96 13.47 6.56 -7.89
C PHE A 96 14.16 7.14 -6.65
N SER A 97 15.20 6.48 -6.16
CA SER A 97 15.98 6.98 -5.02
C SER A 97 16.77 8.24 -5.38
N ASN A 98 17.38 8.27 -6.58
CA ASN A 98 18.10 9.43 -7.09
C ASN A 98 17.17 10.64 -7.26
N GLU A 99 16.00 10.42 -7.86
CA GLU A 99 15.00 11.47 -8.05
C GLU A 99 14.46 12.00 -6.71
N ALA A 100 14.29 11.13 -5.70
CA ALA A 100 13.88 11.53 -4.36
C ALA A 100 14.94 12.40 -3.68
N ILE A 101 16.23 12.07 -3.83
CA ILE A 101 17.35 12.86 -3.34
C ILE A 101 17.37 14.24 -4.01
N ASN A 102 17.23 14.29 -5.34
CA ASN A 102 17.17 15.54 -6.10
C ASN A 102 15.95 16.39 -5.68
N PHE A 103 14.80 15.75 -5.45
CA PHE A 103 13.61 16.46 -4.97
C PHE A 103 13.85 17.11 -3.60
N ILE A 104 14.48 16.39 -2.66
CA ILE A 104 14.83 16.90 -1.32
C ILE A 104 15.78 18.07 -1.42
N GLU A 105 16.87 17.92 -2.17
CA GLU A 105 17.89 18.97 -2.38
C GLU A 105 17.28 20.26 -2.94
N ASN A 106 16.42 20.15 -3.95
CA ASN A 106 15.78 21.31 -4.58
C ASN A 106 14.69 21.96 -3.72
N ASN A 107 14.25 21.33 -2.64
CA ASN A 107 13.14 21.82 -1.80
C ASN A 107 13.49 21.89 -0.30
N SER A 108 14.76 21.69 0.10
CA SER A 108 15.17 21.66 1.52
C SER A 108 14.90 22.98 2.26
N ASN A 109 14.80 24.09 1.54
CA ASN A 109 14.50 25.42 2.09
C ASN A 109 13.01 25.76 2.17
N LYS A 110 12.11 24.83 1.87
CA LYS A 110 10.65 24.96 1.89
C LYS A 110 10.00 23.76 2.56
N PRO A 111 8.80 23.90 3.12
CA PRO A 111 8.06 22.73 3.56
C PRO A 111 7.67 21.90 2.34
N PHE A 112 7.90 20.58 2.40
CA PHE A 112 7.55 19.66 1.33
C PHE A 112 6.89 18.39 1.85
N PHE A 113 6.13 17.76 0.96
CA PHE A 113 5.59 16.42 1.10
C PHE A 113 6.09 15.55 -0.05
N LEU A 114 6.79 14.49 0.25
CA LEU A 114 7.24 13.50 -0.73
C LEU A 114 6.57 12.15 -0.45
N TYR A 115 5.81 11.65 -1.41
CA TYR A 115 5.31 10.28 -1.44
C TYR A 115 6.19 9.45 -2.38
N LEU A 116 6.88 8.45 -1.84
CA LEU A 116 7.84 7.62 -2.56
C LEU A 116 7.37 6.15 -2.62
N PRO A 117 6.36 5.83 -3.44
CA PRO A 117 5.85 4.47 -3.59
C PRO A 117 6.73 3.66 -4.53
N TYR A 118 7.79 3.06 -4.00
CA TYR A 118 8.57 2.09 -4.74
C TYR A 118 7.70 0.97 -5.31
N ASN A 119 7.94 0.55 -6.55
CA ASN A 119 7.33 -0.67 -7.07
C ASN A 119 8.08 -1.93 -6.62
N ALA A 120 9.33 -1.83 -6.17
CA ALA A 120 10.07 -2.92 -5.55
C ALA A 120 9.44 -3.33 -4.20
N PRO A 121 9.36 -4.63 -3.89
CA PRO A 121 9.80 -5.78 -4.67
C PRO A 121 8.68 -6.48 -5.47
N HIS A 122 7.71 -5.73 -6.04
CA HIS A 122 6.65 -6.30 -6.89
C HIS A 122 7.22 -6.94 -8.16
N GLY A 123 6.60 -8.03 -8.66
CA GLY A 123 7.02 -8.65 -9.93
C GLY A 123 6.82 -7.74 -11.15
N PRO A 124 7.66 -7.92 -12.20
CA PRO A 124 8.64 -9.00 -12.40
C PRO A 124 9.82 -8.92 -11.43
N ILE A 125 10.39 -10.10 -11.08
CA ILE A 125 11.52 -10.17 -10.16
C ILE A 125 12.80 -9.92 -10.94
N GLN A 126 13.37 -8.73 -10.79
CA GLN A 126 14.52 -8.21 -11.54
C GLN A 126 15.39 -7.35 -10.63
N ALA A 127 16.68 -7.63 -10.58
CA ALA A 127 17.66 -6.82 -9.89
C ALA A 127 19.03 -6.97 -10.57
N PRO A 128 19.86 -5.90 -10.62
CA PRO A 128 21.24 -5.98 -11.09
C PRO A 128 22.09 -6.89 -10.21
N GLU A 129 23.15 -7.46 -10.83
CA GLU A 129 24.07 -8.37 -10.13
C GLU A 129 24.73 -7.72 -8.90
N LYS A 130 24.97 -6.41 -8.92
CA LYS A 130 25.51 -5.65 -7.76
C LYS A 130 24.70 -5.84 -6.47
N TYR A 131 23.41 -6.13 -6.58
CA TYR A 131 22.52 -6.41 -5.44
C TYR A 131 22.30 -7.92 -5.21
N VAL A 132 22.19 -8.69 -6.29
CA VAL A 132 21.95 -10.15 -6.22
C VAL A 132 23.14 -10.87 -5.58
N SER A 133 24.37 -10.47 -5.89
CA SER A 133 25.61 -11.06 -5.35
C SER A 133 25.78 -10.91 -3.83
N ARG A 134 25.06 -9.98 -3.22
CA ARG A 134 25.06 -9.79 -1.74
C ARG A 134 24.49 -10.99 -0.97
N PHE A 135 23.76 -11.90 -1.64
CA PHE A 135 23.05 -13.02 -1.03
C PHE A 135 23.57 -14.38 -1.54
N PRO A 136 24.88 -14.70 -1.36
CA PRO A 136 25.47 -15.94 -1.91
C PRO A 136 24.82 -17.21 -1.33
N ASN A 137 24.31 -17.16 -0.09
CA ASN A 137 23.74 -18.30 0.62
C ASN A 137 22.27 -18.60 0.25
N ILE A 138 21.63 -17.79 -0.61
CA ILE A 138 20.28 -18.07 -1.09
C ILE A 138 20.38 -18.89 -2.37
N GLU A 139 20.03 -20.17 -2.29
CA GLU A 139 20.13 -21.11 -3.42
C GLU A 139 19.10 -20.86 -4.52
N ASN A 140 17.85 -20.52 -4.15
CA ASN A 140 16.79 -20.25 -5.14
C ASN A 140 17.06 -18.94 -5.87
N PRO A 141 17.31 -18.97 -7.21
CA PRO A 141 17.69 -17.77 -7.97
C PRO A 141 16.64 -16.64 -7.90
N LEU A 142 15.34 -16.99 -7.98
CA LEU A 142 14.28 -15.99 -7.89
C LEU A 142 14.19 -15.38 -6.49
N ARG A 143 14.40 -16.17 -5.44
CA ARG A 143 14.43 -15.66 -4.06
C ARG A 143 15.66 -14.78 -3.84
N LYS A 144 16.79 -15.15 -4.42
CA LYS A 144 18.03 -14.37 -4.39
C LYS A 144 17.86 -13.03 -5.07
N THR A 145 17.25 -13.00 -6.27
CA THR A 145 16.93 -11.77 -6.99
C THR A 145 15.93 -10.91 -6.21
N TYR A 146 14.89 -11.51 -5.61
CA TYR A 146 13.94 -10.81 -4.75
C TYR A 146 14.63 -10.13 -3.55
N ALA A 147 15.58 -10.80 -2.91
CA ALA A 147 16.39 -10.21 -1.84
C ALA A 147 17.25 -9.04 -2.37
N GLY A 148 17.80 -9.16 -3.58
CA GLY A 148 18.50 -8.08 -4.26
C GLY A 148 17.63 -6.84 -4.51
N MET A 149 16.36 -7.03 -4.90
CA MET A 149 15.40 -5.93 -5.05
C MET A 149 15.17 -5.17 -3.73
N ILE A 150 14.99 -5.91 -2.64
CA ILE A 150 14.82 -5.32 -1.30
C ILE A 150 16.08 -4.58 -0.89
N SER A 151 17.25 -5.16 -1.13
CA SER A 151 18.54 -4.55 -0.79
C SER A 151 18.79 -3.23 -1.53
N SER A 152 18.40 -3.13 -2.81
CA SER A 152 18.46 -1.87 -3.56
C SER A 152 17.57 -0.80 -2.96
N MET A 153 16.33 -1.15 -2.60
CA MET A 153 15.39 -0.23 -1.94
C MET A 153 15.93 0.25 -0.59
N ASP A 154 16.50 -0.66 0.21
CA ASP A 154 17.08 -0.35 1.53
C ASP A 154 18.28 0.61 1.40
N ASP A 155 19.17 0.39 0.43
CA ASP A 155 20.24 1.33 0.09
C ASP A 155 19.69 2.73 -0.28
N GLY A 156 18.60 2.74 -1.06
CA GLY A 156 17.91 3.98 -1.46
C GLY A 156 17.38 4.74 -0.25
N VAL A 157 16.70 4.05 0.66
CA VAL A 157 16.20 4.64 1.92
C VAL A 157 17.37 5.20 2.74
N GLY A 158 18.47 4.45 2.86
CA GLY A 158 19.67 4.91 3.57
C GLY A 158 20.23 6.21 2.99
N ARG A 159 20.32 6.32 1.66
CA ARG A 159 20.80 7.53 0.96
C ARG A 159 19.86 8.71 1.16
N ILE A 160 18.55 8.50 1.13
CA ILE A 160 17.55 9.54 1.37
C ILE A 160 17.65 10.07 2.79
N LEU A 161 17.76 9.19 3.80
CA LEU A 161 17.95 9.61 5.19
C LEU A 161 19.28 10.36 5.40
N ALA A 162 20.33 9.99 4.68
CA ALA A 162 21.61 10.72 4.67
C ALA A 162 21.45 12.12 4.07
N LYS A 163 20.71 12.26 2.96
CA LYS A 163 20.44 13.57 2.32
C LYS A 163 19.64 14.49 3.26
N LEU A 164 18.62 13.99 3.97
CA LEU A 164 17.88 14.79 4.96
C LEU A 164 18.80 15.34 6.07
N LYS A 165 19.84 14.57 6.46
CA LYS A 165 20.85 15.03 7.44
C LYS A 165 21.81 16.04 6.85
N GLU A 166 22.25 15.85 5.61
CA GLU A 166 23.10 16.77 4.87
C GLU A 166 22.45 18.15 4.72
N GLU A 167 21.13 18.17 4.51
CA GLU A 167 20.31 19.39 4.39
C GLU A 167 19.85 19.97 5.74
N ASP A 168 20.29 19.43 6.87
CA ASP A 168 19.94 19.85 8.24
C ASP A 168 18.41 19.83 8.55
N ILE A 169 17.62 19.01 7.83
CA ILE A 169 16.16 18.91 8.01
C ILE A 169 15.69 17.57 8.59
N TYR A 170 16.61 16.63 8.86
CA TYR A 170 16.29 15.29 9.32
C TYR A 170 15.47 15.27 10.62
N ASP A 171 15.84 16.06 11.62
CA ASP A 171 15.16 16.06 12.92
C ASP A 171 13.76 16.67 12.85
N ASN A 172 13.50 17.53 11.85
CA ASN A 172 12.20 18.15 11.58
C ASN A 172 11.42 17.45 10.46
N THR A 173 11.82 16.25 10.08
CA THR A 173 11.14 15.46 9.03
C THR A 173 10.46 14.24 9.63
N ILE A 174 9.16 14.08 9.35
CA ILE A 174 8.42 12.85 9.63
C ILE A 174 8.66 11.88 8.47
N VAL A 175 9.12 10.67 8.78
CA VAL A 175 9.27 9.61 7.79
C VAL A 175 8.40 8.42 8.18
N PHE A 176 7.50 8.02 7.28
CA PHE A 176 6.77 6.75 7.35
C PHE A 176 7.38 5.77 6.36
N PHE A 177 7.58 4.54 6.79
CA PHE A 177 7.93 3.41 5.93
C PHE A 177 6.96 2.27 6.19
N LEU A 178 6.33 1.76 5.14
CA LEU A 178 5.42 0.61 5.25
C LEU A 178 5.37 -0.18 3.94
N SER A 179 4.92 -1.43 4.02
CA SER A 179 4.49 -2.18 2.85
C SER A 179 2.97 -2.08 2.69
N ASP A 180 2.48 -2.06 1.45
CA ASP A 180 1.06 -1.97 1.13
C ASP A 180 0.29 -3.27 1.45
N ASN A 181 0.96 -4.42 1.40
CA ASN A 181 0.42 -5.75 1.68
C ASN A 181 1.54 -6.76 1.96
N GLY A 182 1.15 -7.92 2.47
CA GLY A 182 2.06 -9.06 2.61
C GLY A 182 2.48 -9.64 1.25
N ALA A 183 3.52 -10.48 1.27
CA ALA A 183 4.03 -11.12 0.06
C ALA A 183 2.97 -12.06 -0.57
N PRO A 184 2.91 -12.16 -1.92
CA PRO A 184 2.01 -13.08 -2.60
C PRO A 184 2.53 -14.52 -2.55
N LYS A 185 1.64 -15.50 -2.75
CA LYS A 185 2.02 -16.91 -2.96
C LYS A 185 2.53 -17.11 -4.39
N LYS A 186 3.84 -17.07 -4.59
CA LYS A 186 4.49 -17.19 -5.90
C LYS A 186 5.76 -18.05 -5.81
N ARG A 187 6.38 -18.39 -6.97
CA ARG A 187 7.57 -19.24 -7.05
C ARG A 187 8.80 -18.69 -6.30
N TRP A 188 8.89 -17.39 -6.12
CA TRP A 188 9.98 -16.75 -5.36
C TRP A 188 9.70 -16.61 -3.88
N THR A 189 8.52 -17.03 -3.42
CA THR A 189 8.21 -17.17 -2.01
C THR A 189 8.44 -18.62 -1.62
N GLU A 190 9.00 -18.87 -0.44
CA GLU A 190 9.26 -20.21 0.05
C GLU A 190 7.97 -21.05 0.21
N LYS A 191 8.09 -22.39 0.28
CA LYS A 191 6.95 -23.32 0.43
C LYS A 191 6.04 -22.94 1.61
N ASN A 192 6.62 -22.39 2.68
CA ASN A 192 5.89 -21.98 3.89
C ASN A 192 5.44 -20.51 3.87
N GLY A 193 5.61 -19.83 2.72
CA GLY A 193 5.25 -18.42 2.54
C GLY A 193 6.35 -17.46 2.97
N ALA A 194 6.51 -16.36 2.21
CA ALA A 194 7.42 -15.28 2.57
C ALA A 194 6.99 -14.49 3.81
N ASN A 195 5.81 -14.78 4.35
CA ASN A 195 5.19 -14.06 5.48
C ASN A 195 5.32 -14.81 6.81
N ALA A 196 6.03 -15.94 6.86
CA ALA A 196 6.21 -16.67 8.12
C ALA A 196 6.77 -15.76 9.23
N PRO A 197 6.31 -15.87 10.50
CA PRO A 197 5.43 -16.92 11.04
C PRO A 197 3.93 -16.72 10.76
N PHE A 198 3.52 -15.63 10.11
CA PHE A 198 2.14 -15.29 9.85
C PHE A 198 1.49 -16.19 8.79
N SER A 199 0.23 -16.54 8.97
CA SER A 199 -0.57 -17.26 7.98
C SER A 199 -1.03 -16.36 6.84
N GLY A 200 -1.35 -16.95 5.69
CA GLY A 200 -1.91 -16.21 4.56
C GLY A 200 -0.90 -15.42 3.72
N PHE A 201 -1.40 -14.73 2.72
CA PHE A 201 -0.62 -14.00 1.71
C PHE A 201 -1.50 -12.95 1.01
N LYS A 202 -0.90 -12.05 0.22
CA LYS A 202 -1.62 -11.06 -0.58
C LYS A 202 -2.78 -11.67 -1.36
N GLY A 203 -4.01 -11.19 -1.11
CA GLY A 203 -5.21 -11.63 -1.82
C GLY A 203 -5.78 -12.98 -1.35
N SER A 204 -5.28 -13.55 -0.23
CA SER A 204 -5.80 -14.78 0.37
C SER A 204 -6.93 -14.54 1.37
N ASP A 205 -6.89 -15.22 2.48
CA ASP A 205 -8.00 -15.43 3.42
C ASP A 205 -8.04 -14.42 4.57
N LEU A 206 -7.44 -13.24 4.43
CA LEU A 206 -7.34 -12.23 5.50
C LEU A 206 -6.49 -12.66 6.71
N GLY A 207 -5.63 -13.70 6.53
CA GLY A 207 -4.62 -14.07 7.52
C GLY A 207 -3.59 -12.95 7.74
N GLU A 208 -2.94 -12.96 8.92
CA GLU A 208 -1.97 -11.92 9.31
C GLU A 208 -0.90 -11.70 8.23
N GLY A 209 -0.43 -12.75 7.55
CA GLY A 209 0.59 -12.66 6.50
C GLY A 209 0.17 -11.88 5.25
N GLY A 210 -1.12 -11.65 5.05
CA GLY A 210 -1.63 -10.82 3.97
C GLY A 210 -1.82 -9.35 4.34
N ILE A 211 -2.10 -9.07 5.61
CA ILE A 211 -2.56 -7.77 6.09
C ILE A 211 -1.66 -7.11 7.14
N ARG A 212 -0.85 -7.89 7.88
CA ARG A 212 0.12 -7.37 8.85
C ARG A 212 1.46 -7.12 8.16
N THR A 213 1.77 -5.86 7.94
CA THR A 213 2.94 -5.43 7.17
C THR A 213 3.95 -4.69 8.04
N PRO A 214 5.24 -4.63 7.65
CA PRO A 214 6.19 -3.75 8.29
C PRO A 214 5.67 -2.30 8.29
N PHE A 215 5.79 -1.64 9.44
CA PHE A 215 5.45 -0.24 9.61
C PHE A 215 6.47 0.41 10.55
N PHE A 216 7.10 1.47 10.08
CA PHE A 216 8.05 2.27 10.85
C PHE A 216 7.68 3.74 10.72
N MET A 217 7.80 4.47 11.81
CA MET A 217 7.66 5.92 11.82
C MET A 217 8.82 6.52 12.60
N GLN A 218 9.39 7.58 12.08
CA GLN A 218 10.34 8.39 12.83
C GLN A 218 9.99 9.88 12.75
N TRP A 219 10.21 10.57 13.82
CA TRP A 219 10.25 12.02 13.92
C TRP A 219 11.15 12.36 15.12
N PRO A 220 12.47 12.57 14.91
CA PRO A 220 13.42 12.67 16.01
C PRO A 220 13.07 13.73 17.07
N ASN A 221 12.45 14.83 16.65
CA ASN A 221 12.01 15.89 17.57
C ASN A 221 10.78 15.52 18.44
N LYS A 222 10.07 14.42 18.15
CA LYS A 222 8.79 14.07 18.80
C LYS A 222 8.68 12.63 19.25
N ILE A 223 9.43 11.73 18.66
CA ILE A 223 9.35 10.29 18.93
C ILE A 223 10.72 9.81 19.39
N GLU A 224 10.76 9.15 20.54
CA GLU A 224 11.98 8.56 21.08
C GLU A 224 12.52 7.48 20.15
N ARG A 225 13.85 7.48 19.96
CA ARG A 225 14.54 6.52 19.08
C ARG A 225 14.52 5.11 19.69
N LYS A 226 14.46 4.09 18.83
CA LYS A 226 14.52 2.67 19.21
C LYS A 226 13.38 2.20 20.12
N THR A 227 12.24 2.87 20.04
CA THR A 227 11.01 2.42 20.70
C THR A 227 10.21 1.46 19.82
N THR A 228 9.44 0.60 20.46
CA THR A 228 8.49 -0.29 19.78
C THR A 228 7.10 -0.07 20.38
N TYR A 229 6.14 0.22 19.50
CA TYR A 229 4.73 0.30 19.86
C TYR A 229 4.03 -1.01 19.51
N HIS A 230 3.46 -1.69 20.51
CA HIS A 230 2.95 -3.06 20.35
C HIS A 230 1.48 -3.14 19.93
N ASN A 231 0.71 -2.07 20.10
CA ASN A 231 -0.69 -2.08 19.70
C ASN A 231 -0.86 -1.88 18.19
N PRO A 232 -1.93 -2.45 17.59
CA PRO A 232 -2.19 -2.32 16.16
C PRO A 232 -2.42 -0.87 15.73
N VAL A 233 -1.82 -0.51 14.60
CA VAL A 233 -2.06 0.71 13.85
C VAL A 233 -2.49 0.35 12.42
N SER A 234 -3.07 1.28 11.70
CA SER A 234 -3.54 1.08 10.32
C SER A 234 -2.85 2.07 9.38
N SER A 235 -2.70 1.72 8.10
CA SER A 235 -2.26 2.67 7.06
C SER A 235 -3.19 3.89 6.95
N PHE A 236 -4.45 3.79 7.35
CA PHE A 236 -5.39 4.92 7.44
C PHE A 236 -4.96 5.99 8.45
N ASP A 237 -4.17 5.60 9.44
CA ASP A 237 -3.72 6.49 10.51
C ASP A 237 -2.71 7.52 10.03
N ILE A 238 -2.01 7.25 8.93
CA ILE A 238 -1.06 8.19 8.32
C ILE A 238 -1.77 9.49 7.95
N PHE A 239 -2.88 9.40 7.19
CA PHE A 239 -3.63 10.59 6.79
C PHE A 239 -4.21 11.32 8.01
N ALA A 240 -4.80 10.61 8.97
CA ALA A 240 -5.37 11.20 10.17
C ALA A 240 -4.32 11.90 11.05
N THR A 241 -3.14 11.29 11.18
CA THR A 241 -2.01 11.88 11.91
C THR A 241 -1.50 13.13 11.22
N LEU A 242 -1.25 13.05 9.91
CA LEU A 242 -0.78 14.20 9.13
C LEU A 242 -1.80 15.33 9.09
N LYS A 243 -3.10 15.02 8.96
CA LYS A 243 -4.18 16.03 9.02
C LYS A 243 -4.16 16.78 10.34
N SER A 244 -3.97 16.08 11.47
CA SER A 244 -3.92 16.71 12.80
C SER A 244 -2.69 17.59 13.03
N ILE A 245 -1.60 17.35 12.30
CA ILE A 245 -0.36 18.14 12.38
C ILE A 245 -0.42 19.35 11.44
N ILE A 246 -0.85 19.12 10.19
CA ILE A 246 -0.75 20.10 9.12
C ILE A 246 -1.92 21.09 9.16
N ASN A 247 -3.14 20.60 9.28
CA ASN A 247 -4.33 21.43 9.30
C ASN A 247 -5.43 20.80 10.16
N PRO A 248 -5.35 20.92 11.50
CA PRO A 248 -6.29 20.28 12.42
C PRO A 248 -7.75 20.68 12.19
N ASP A 249 -8.00 21.91 11.77
CA ASP A 249 -9.34 22.49 11.59
C ASP A 249 -9.91 22.25 10.18
N LEU A 250 -9.16 21.59 9.30
CA LEU A 250 -9.63 21.29 7.95
C LEU A 250 -10.88 20.39 7.98
N GLU A 251 -11.97 20.90 7.42
CA GLU A 251 -13.16 20.08 7.15
C GLU A 251 -12.94 19.25 5.88
N LEU A 252 -13.23 17.97 5.97
CA LEU A 252 -13.09 17.04 4.85
C LEU A 252 -14.47 16.68 4.28
N PRO A 253 -14.56 16.47 2.96
CA PRO A 253 -15.84 16.11 2.33
C PRO A 253 -16.34 14.73 2.79
N ASN A 254 -15.43 13.84 3.19
CA ASN A 254 -15.74 12.49 3.62
C ASN A 254 -15.18 12.20 5.01
N GLN A 255 -15.86 11.32 5.74
CA GLN A 255 -15.38 10.85 7.03
C GLN A 255 -14.09 10.04 6.87
N ILE A 256 -13.06 10.33 7.67
CA ILE A 256 -11.85 9.53 7.77
C ILE A 256 -12.00 8.48 8.89
N HIS A 257 -11.47 7.28 8.65
CA HIS A 257 -11.51 6.16 9.60
C HIS A 257 -10.24 6.03 10.43
N GLY A 258 -9.12 6.58 9.95
CA GLY A 258 -7.84 6.60 10.66
C GLY A 258 -7.89 7.43 11.95
N LYS A 259 -6.92 7.20 12.80
CA LYS A 259 -6.71 7.91 14.07
C LYS A 259 -5.36 8.62 14.05
N ASN A 260 -5.27 9.76 14.76
CA ASN A 260 -3.97 10.35 15.03
C ASN A 260 -3.19 9.46 16.00
N ILE A 261 -2.11 8.84 15.51
CA ILE A 261 -1.28 7.91 16.29
C ILE A 261 -0.09 8.61 16.96
N LEU A 262 0.21 9.87 16.63
CA LEU A 262 1.37 10.57 17.19
C LEU A 262 1.36 10.61 18.73
N PRO A 263 0.25 10.93 19.42
CA PRO A 263 0.22 10.96 20.89
C PRO A 263 0.56 9.61 21.55
N TYR A 264 0.23 8.50 20.87
CA TYR A 264 0.55 7.15 21.36
C TYR A 264 2.01 6.79 21.12
N LEU A 265 2.60 7.27 20.02
CA LEU A 265 3.99 6.99 19.67
C LEU A 265 4.98 7.91 20.39
N SER A 266 4.55 9.12 20.78
CA SER A 266 5.33 10.07 21.58
C SER A 266 5.24 9.79 23.09
N GLY A 267 4.40 8.86 23.54
CA GLY A 267 4.16 8.57 24.95
C GLY A 267 3.24 9.55 25.67
N GLU A 268 2.63 10.50 24.95
CA GLU A 268 1.66 11.46 25.53
C GLU A 268 0.34 10.78 25.90
N LYS A 269 0.04 9.64 25.26
CA LYS A 269 -1.21 8.90 25.47
C LYS A 269 -0.94 7.41 25.58
N GLU A 270 -1.50 6.79 26.60
CA GLU A 270 -1.48 5.34 26.78
C GLU A 270 -2.61 4.63 26.01
N GLY A 271 -2.51 3.29 25.90
CA GLY A 271 -3.53 2.43 25.30
C GLY A 271 -3.38 2.25 23.79
N MET A 272 -4.48 2.05 23.09
CA MET A 272 -4.50 1.74 21.67
C MET A 272 -5.40 2.72 20.89
N PRO A 273 -5.00 3.11 19.66
CA PRO A 273 -5.80 4.01 18.82
C PRO A 273 -7.08 3.33 18.32
N HIS A 274 -7.06 2.01 18.13
CA HIS A 274 -8.16 1.23 17.61
C HIS A 274 -8.52 0.08 18.53
N GLU A 275 -9.77 0.05 18.99
CA GLU A 275 -10.33 -1.12 19.67
C GLU A 275 -10.59 -2.25 18.66
N ASN A 276 -11.02 -1.89 17.45
CA ASN A 276 -11.33 -2.83 16.39
C ASN A 276 -10.74 -2.36 15.07
N LEU A 277 -10.17 -3.28 14.31
CA LEU A 277 -9.80 -3.11 12.91
C LEU A 277 -10.58 -4.12 12.06
N PHE A 278 -11.04 -3.70 10.88
CA PHE A 278 -11.90 -4.52 10.04
C PHE A 278 -11.32 -4.65 8.63
N TRP A 279 -11.52 -5.81 8.02
CA TRP A 279 -11.18 -6.09 6.63
C TRP A 279 -12.34 -6.83 5.95
N LYS A 280 -12.48 -6.57 4.65
CA LYS A 280 -13.44 -7.24 3.78
C LYS A 280 -12.77 -7.60 2.46
N ILE A 281 -12.96 -8.82 2.02
CA ILE A 281 -12.73 -9.22 0.64
C ILE A 281 -14.08 -9.53 0.03
N ASN A 282 -14.43 -8.76 -0.99
CA ASN A 282 -15.69 -8.97 -1.71
C ASN A 282 -15.63 -10.31 -2.46
N GLY A 283 -16.76 -11.00 -2.49
CA GLY A 283 -16.92 -12.20 -3.29
C GLY A 283 -16.77 -11.88 -4.79
N ASP A 284 -16.29 -12.86 -5.54
CA ASP A 284 -16.15 -12.73 -6.99
C ASP A 284 -17.50 -12.45 -7.65
N PHE A 285 -17.51 -11.52 -8.58
CA PHE A 285 -18.68 -11.29 -9.41
C PHE A 285 -18.65 -12.23 -10.61
N LYS A 286 -19.75 -12.91 -10.88
CA LYS A 286 -19.96 -13.75 -12.07
C LYS A 286 -21.12 -13.22 -12.87
N ILE A 287 -21.00 -13.23 -14.19
CA ILE A 287 -22.11 -12.90 -15.08
C ILE A 287 -22.65 -14.22 -15.63
N ILE A 288 -23.89 -14.54 -15.30
CA ILE A 288 -24.60 -15.74 -15.71
C ILE A 288 -25.92 -15.28 -16.32
N ASN A 289 -26.19 -15.64 -17.58
CA ASN A 289 -27.41 -15.25 -18.31
C ASN A 289 -27.71 -13.74 -18.29
N ASN A 290 -26.66 -12.90 -18.41
CA ASN A 290 -26.71 -11.44 -18.34
C ASN A 290 -26.98 -10.87 -16.91
N ASP A 291 -27.14 -11.70 -15.91
CA ASP A 291 -27.25 -11.26 -14.52
C ASP A 291 -25.89 -11.26 -13.82
N THR A 292 -25.62 -10.22 -13.04
CA THR A 292 -24.42 -10.14 -12.21
C THR A 292 -24.68 -10.80 -10.87
N ILE A 293 -24.07 -11.95 -10.63
CA ILE A 293 -24.15 -12.68 -9.37
C ILE A 293 -22.89 -12.38 -8.56
N LYS A 294 -23.07 -11.81 -7.36
CA LYS A 294 -21.99 -11.59 -6.40
C LYS A 294 -21.77 -12.87 -5.57
N GLY A 295 -20.51 -13.31 -5.48
CA GLY A 295 -20.10 -14.35 -4.54
C GLY A 295 -20.18 -13.86 -3.09
N LYS A 296 -19.99 -14.77 -2.16
CA LYS A 296 -20.01 -14.44 -0.72
C LYS A 296 -18.76 -13.70 -0.30
N ASP A 297 -18.92 -12.64 0.48
CA ASP A 297 -17.86 -11.85 1.07
C ASP A 297 -17.13 -12.63 2.18
N ARG A 298 -15.88 -12.29 2.40
CA ARG A 298 -15.06 -12.75 3.54
C ARG A 298 -14.71 -11.55 4.41
N PHE A 299 -14.64 -11.76 5.71
CA PHE A 299 -14.41 -10.68 6.67
C PHE A 299 -13.35 -11.07 7.68
N ALA A 300 -12.66 -10.08 8.21
CA ALA A 300 -11.88 -10.23 9.43
C ALA A 300 -12.12 -9.03 10.35
N ILE A 301 -12.04 -9.28 11.64
CA ILE A 301 -11.96 -8.28 12.69
C ILE A 301 -10.79 -8.61 13.59
N ARG A 302 -9.97 -7.62 13.90
CA ARG A 302 -9.03 -7.66 15.03
C ARG A 302 -9.63 -6.85 16.18
N HIS A 303 -9.79 -7.48 17.33
CA HIS A 303 -10.22 -6.87 18.59
C HIS A 303 -9.16 -7.14 19.65
N LYS A 304 -8.41 -6.12 20.02
CA LYS A 304 -7.25 -6.27 20.91
C LYS A 304 -6.29 -7.36 20.38
N ASN A 305 -6.10 -8.43 21.13
CA ASN A 305 -5.26 -9.57 20.79
C ASN A 305 -6.00 -10.66 20.01
N TYR A 306 -7.32 -10.61 19.97
CA TYR A 306 -8.13 -11.59 19.25
C TYR A 306 -8.35 -11.19 17.81
N LYS A 307 -8.36 -12.17 16.93
CA LYS A 307 -8.72 -12.00 15.54
C LYS A 307 -9.74 -13.04 15.14
N MET A 308 -10.82 -12.58 14.52
CA MET A 308 -11.81 -13.48 13.94
C MET A 308 -11.87 -13.29 12.43
N ILE A 309 -11.83 -14.41 11.72
CA ILE A 309 -12.04 -14.48 10.26
C ILE A 309 -13.38 -15.17 10.01
N VAL A 310 -14.14 -14.61 9.08
CA VAL A 310 -15.34 -15.21 8.53
C VAL A 310 -15.09 -15.59 7.09
N ASP A 311 -15.10 -16.88 6.80
CA ASP A 311 -14.87 -17.39 5.46
C ASP A 311 -16.08 -17.17 4.52
N LYS A 312 -15.90 -17.54 3.24
CA LYS A 312 -16.96 -17.45 2.22
C LYS A 312 -18.19 -18.31 2.54
N ASP A 313 -18.06 -19.34 3.35
CA ASP A 313 -19.16 -20.25 3.71
C ASP A 313 -19.88 -19.80 4.99
N GLY A 314 -19.35 -18.75 5.63
CA GLY A 314 -19.89 -18.15 6.84
C GLY A 314 -19.37 -18.77 8.14
N ASN A 315 -18.36 -19.65 8.05
CA ASN A 315 -17.73 -20.24 9.22
C ASN A 315 -16.86 -19.20 9.95
N ASN A 316 -16.85 -19.28 11.27
CA ASN A 316 -16.06 -18.43 12.13
C ASN A 316 -14.77 -19.12 12.57
N PHE A 317 -13.65 -18.40 12.46
CA PHE A 317 -12.33 -18.82 12.92
C PHE A 317 -11.82 -17.74 13.87
N LEU A 318 -11.68 -18.06 15.15
CA LEU A 318 -11.21 -17.15 16.19
C LEU A 318 -9.81 -17.55 16.64
N TYR A 319 -8.92 -16.61 16.76
CA TYR A 319 -7.53 -16.81 17.17
C TYR A 319 -7.13 -15.82 18.26
N ASP A 320 -6.34 -16.27 19.23
CA ASP A 320 -5.62 -15.41 20.15
C ASP A 320 -4.20 -15.19 19.61
N LEU A 321 -3.92 -14.01 19.07
CA LEU A 321 -2.67 -13.72 18.40
C LEU A 321 -1.46 -13.55 19.34
N ASP A 322 -1.67 -13.44 20.64
CA ASP A 322 -0.57 -13.44 21.61
C ASP A 322 0.03 -14.84 21.77
N SER A 323 -0.82 -15.86 21.78
CA SER A 323 -0.41 -17.26 21.93
C SER A 323 -0.28 -18.00 20.59
N ASP A 324 -1.02 -17.56 19.56
CA ASP A 324 -1.09 -18.21 18.24
C ASP A 324 -1.00 -17.19 17.09
N ILE A 325 0.16 -16.56 16.96
CA ILE A 325 0.42 -15.57 15.90
C ILE A 325 0.33 -16.18 14.48
N SER A 326 0.38 -17.50 14.37
CA SER A 326 0.32 -18.26 13.11
C SER A 326 -1.10 -18.66 12.71
N GLU A 327 -2.12 -18.32 13.51
CA GLU A 327 -3.54 -18.58 13.22
C GLU A 327 -3.83 -20.07 12.92
N LYS A 328 -3.30 -20.98 13.75
CA LYS A 328 -3.43 -22.44 13.56
C LYS A 328 -4.54 -23.06 14.38
N ASN A 329 -4.83 -22.50 15.56
CA ASN A 329 -5.74 -23.09 16.54
C ASN A 329 -7.03 -22.27 16.58
N ASN A 330 -8.07 -22.74 15.91
CA ASN A 330 -9.38 -22.11 15.95
C ASN A 330 -10.08 -22.36 17.30
N ILE A 331 -10.23 -21.30 18.10
CA ILE A 331 -10.87 -21.34 19.43
C ILE A 331 -12.33 -20.83 19.41
N ALA A 332 -12.95 -20.69 18.25
CA ALA A 332 -14.31 -20.14 18.14
C ALA A 332 -15.37 -20.94 18.93
N PHE A 333 -15.19 -22.26 19.04
CA PHE A 333 -16.08 -23.12 19.79
C PHE A 333 -15.88 -23.04 21.31
N ASP A 334 -14.66 -22.72 21.75
CA ASP A 334 -14.30 -22.57 23.17
C ASP A 334 -14.77 -21.21 23.73
N PHE A 335 -14.93 -20.20 22.85
CA PHE A 335 -15.33 -18.83 23.20
C PHE A 335 -16.56 -18.37 22.39
N PRO A 336 -17.73 -19.03 22.56
CA PRO A 336 -18.92 -18.75 21.74
C PRO A 336 -19.50 -17.35 21.94
N GLU A 337 -19.45 -16.80 23.16
CA GLU A 337 -19.96 -15.45 23.46
C GLU A 337 -19.12 -14.39 22.71
N MET A 338 -17.78 -14.45 22.78
CA MET A 338 -16.88 -13.56 22.08
C MET A 338 -17.05 -13.69 20.56
N THR A 339 -17.14 -14.93 20.06
CA THR A 339 -17.35 -15.20 18.63
C THR A 339 -18.62 -14.52 18.12
N ASN A 340 -19.72 -14.63 18.87
CA ASN A 340 -21.00 -13.99 18.53
C ASN A 340 -20.92 -12.46 18.60
N GLU A 341 -20.25 -11.91 19.62
CA GLU A 341 -20.02 -10.46 19.74
C GLU A 341 -19.23 -9.91 18.55
N LEU A 342 -18.11 -10.54 18.21
CA LEU A 342 -17.26 -10.11 17.08
C LEU A 342 -18.01 -10.25 15.76
N ARG A 343 -18.80 -11.30 15.58
CA ARG A 343 -19.67 -11.46 14.40
C ARG A 343 -20.68 -10.33 14.28
N LYS A 344 -21.29 -9.92 15.39
CA LYS A 344 -22.22 -8.78 15.42
C LYS A 344 -21.48 -7.49 15.01
N LYS A 345 -20.28 -7.22 15.55
CA LYS A 345 -19.47 -6.06 15.18
C LYS A 345 -19.14 -6.05 13.68
N ILE A 346 -18.76 -7.19 13.09
CA ILE A 346 -18.54 -7.30 11.63
C ILE A 346 -19.81 -6.94 10.86
N ASN A 347 -20.95 -7.48 11.25
CA ASN A 347 -22.22 -7.24 10.56
C ASN A 347 -22.64 -5.75 10.62
N GLU A 348 -22.46 -5.11 11.77
CA GLU A 348 -22.75 -3.68 11.95
C GLU A 348 -21.80 -2.80 11.12
N TRP A 349 -20.51 -3.13 11.08
CA TRP A 349 -19.54 -2.44 10.24
C TRP A 349 -19.84 -2.64 8.75
N ASN A 350 -20.17 -3.86 8.32
CA ASN A 350 -20.45 -4.17 6.91
C ASN A 350 -21.67 -3.41 6.38
N LYS A 351 -22.69 -3.12 7.20
CA LYS A 351 -23.83 -2.28 6.80
C LYS A 351 -23.44 -0.87 6.38
N LYS A 352 -22.25 -0.40 6.79
CA LYS A 352 -21.72 0.92 6.47
C LYS A 352 -20.77 0.88 5.25
N THR A 353 -20.45 -0.29 4.72
CA THR A 353 -19.63 -0.45 3.54
C THR A 353 -20.48 -0.44 2.28
N ILE A 354 -19.90 0.02 1.17
CA ILE A 354 -20.53 -0.05 -0.15
C ILE A 354 -20.00 -1.25 -0.93
N ASP A 355 -20.78 -1.73 -1.87
CA ASP A 355 -20.30 -2.72 -2.84
C ASP A 355 -19.29 -2.09 -3.80
N PRO A 356 -18.35 -2.88 -4.36
CA PRO A 356 -17.38 -2.39 -5.31
C PRO A 356 -18.05 -1.72 -6.51
N ILE A 357 -17.63 -0.49 -6.80
CA ILE A 357 -18.08 0.25 -7.99
C ILE A 357 -17.56 -0.42 -9.27
N PHE A 358 -16.36 -1.02 -9.18
CA PHE A 358 -15.72 -1.70 -10.30
C PHE A 358 -15.62 -3.19 -10.02
N LEU A 359 -16.07 -4.01 -10.96
CA LEU A 359 -15.83 -5.45 -10.94
C LEU A 359 -14.34 -5.73 -11.24
N GLY A 360 -13.81 -6.84 -10.73
CA GLY A 360 -12.41 -7.24 -10.97
C GLY A 360 -12.07 -7.35 -12.47
N LEU A 361 -10.77 -7.28 -12.81
CA LEU A 361 -10.29 -7.26 -14.21
C LEU A 361 -10.84 -8.39 -15.08
N SER A 362 -10.98 -9.60 -14.52
CA SER A 362 -11.54 -10.77 -15.23
C SER A 362 -13.01 -10.62 -15.61
N ASN A 363 -13.78 -9.82 -14.87
CA ASN A 363 -15.19 -9.60 -15.12
C ASN A 363 -15.48 -8.30 -15.86
N ASN A 364 -14.53 -7.35 -15.85
CA ASN A 364 -14.70 -6.06 -16.49
C ASN A 364 -14.86 -6.16 -18.01
N GLU A 365 -14.14 -7.07 -18.67
CA GLU A 365 -14.24 -7.22 -20.12
C GLU A 365 -15.64 -7.64 -20.54
N LEU A 366 -16.20 -8.67 -19.90
CA LEU A 366 -17.57 -9.13 -20.18
C LEU A 366 -18.60 -8.09 -19.77
N TYR A 367 -18.47 -7.51 -18.57
CA TYR A 367 -19.37 -6.46 -18.11
C TYR A 367 -19.35 -5.23 -19.02
N ASN A 368 -18.17 -4.80 -19.52
CA ASN A 368 -18.05 -3.69 -20.47
C ASN A 368 -18.69 -4.01 -21.80
N LYS A 369 -18.58 -5.27 -22.26
CA LYS A 369 -19.22 -5.73 -23.49
C LYS A 369 -20.75 -5.71 -23.40
N LEU A 370 -21.29 -6.06 -22.23
CA LEU A 370 -22.73 -6.05 -21.94
C LEU A 370 -23.27 -4.64 -21.63
N ASN A 371 -22.42 -3.72 -21.17
CA ASN A 371 -22.76 -2.37 -20.77
C ASN A 371 -21.82 -1.34 -21.43
N PRO A 372 -21.86 -1.18 -22.76
CA PRO A 372 -20.90 -0.35 -23.49
C PRO A 372 -20.95 1.12 -23.11
N ASP A 373 -22.10 1.59 -22.63
CA ASP A 373 -22.35 2.99 -22.30
C ASP A 373 -22.05 3.37 -20.85
N ARG A 374 -21.62 2.42 -19.99
CA ARG A 374 -21.40 2.67 -18.55
C ARG A 374 -20.35 3.74 -18.22
N PHE A 375 -19.49 4.11 -19.16
CA PHE A 375 -18.49 5.17 -19.03
C PHE A 375 -18.76 6.39 -19.90
N LYS A 376 -19.93 6.48 -20.52
CA LYS A 376 -20.37 7.71 -21.16
C LYS A 376 -20.87 8.64 -20.04
N PHE A 377 -20.17 9.75 -19.86
CA PHE A 377 -20.54 10.84 -18.97
C PHE A 377 -21.23 11.93 -19.78
#